data_09cea0f96ded39f46fa9622346c6204d
#
_entry.id   09cea0f96ded39f46fa9622346c6204d
#
_cell.length_a   1.000
_cell.length_b   1.000
_cell.length_c   1.000
_cell.angle_alpha   90.00
_cell.angle_beta   90.00
_cell.angle_gamma   90.00
#
_symmetry.space_group_name_H-M   'P 1'
#
loop_
_entity.id
_entity.type
_entity.pdbx_description
1 polymer ?
#
loop_
_entity_poly.entity_id
_entity_poly.type
_entity_poly.pdbx_seq_one_letter_code
_entity_poly.pdbx_strand_id
1 'polypeptide(L)'
;MSTVLEAAAYTAEGARRRHAVRLPADPFDGRVHEAALHHAVRAYMANQRQGTAQTKTRGLVTGGNQKPWRQKGTGRARQGSIRSPLWPGGGTAFGPHPRDYRMGIPKKVRHLALRSAFSARALERAVCVVEPLTFEQPKTKRIMALLDRMELGGKRVLILTHGDNRNAILSARNIPDVAVQRYQDANPYAVLRADVVVIEEPALGPLMEGADLGEAPARRVREPKAAEPVAVEGEAEAGPKKKKKKTAKQAKAAAPKKAEPKKAAAKKPAVKKPAVKSGKGAAAEQAKKPSRKKE
;
A
#
# COMPACT_ATOMS: atom_id res chain seq x y z
N MET A 1 -35.26 -11.94 8.18
CA MET A 1 -35.62 -10.50 8.04
C MET A 1 -34.41 -9.77 7.50
N SER A 2 -34.52 -9.13 6.34
CA SER A 2 -33.45 -8.29 5.79
C SER A 2 -33.42 -6.98 6.59
N THR A 3 -32.33 -6.71 7.28
CA THR A 3 -32.11 -5.43 7.94
C THR A 3 -31.98 -4.35 6.87
N VAL A 4 -32.87 -3.38 6.87
CA VAL A 4 -32.77 -2.20 6.02
C VAL A 4 -31.64 -1.35 6.58
N LEU A 5 -30.57 -1.17 5.79
CA LEU A 5 -29.42 -0.35 6.15
C LEU A 5 -29.61 1.04 5.58
N GLU A 6 -29.31 2.04 6.38
CA GLU A 6 -29.44 3.46 6.02
C GLU A 6 -28.08 4.17 6.11
N ALA A 7 -27.82 5.12 5.23
CA ALA A 7 -26.62 5.93 5.21
C ALA A 7 -26.95 7.42 5.24
N ALA A 8 -26.07 8.19 5.86
CA ALA A 8 -26.17 9.65 5.84
C ALA A 8 -25.88 10.17 4.42
N ALA A 9 -26.74 11.06 3.94
CA ALA A 9 -26.60 11.68 2.63
C ALA A 9 -26.06 13.12 2.74
N TYR A 10 -25.20 13.47 1.78
CA TYR A 10 -24.55 14.77 1.71
C TYR A 10 -24.65 15.34 0.29
N THR A 11 -24.64 16.66 0.20
CA THR A 11 -24.53 17.36 -1.09
C THR A 11 -23.10 17.26 -1.64
N ALA A 12 -22.92 17.63 -2.90
CA ALA A 12 -21.59 17.72 -3.53
C ALA A 12 -20.61 18.66 -2.80
N GLU A 13 -21.14 19.59 -2.02
CA GLU A 13 -20.37 20.52 -1.19
C GLU A 13 -20.09 20.01 0.24
N GLY A 14 -20.65 18.86 0.63
CA GLY A 14 -20.47 18.27 1.98
C GLY A 14 -21.50 18.73 3.01
N ALA A 15 -22.56 19.42 2.63
CA ALA A 15 -23.66 19.72 3.54
C ALA A 15 -24.52 18.46 3.74
N ARG A 16 -24.89 18.18 5.00
CA ARG A 16 -25.73 17.03 5.33
C ARG A 16 -27.15 17.25 4.84
N ARG A 17 -27.71 16.27 4.14
CA ARG A 17 -29.12 16.26 3.75
C ARG A 17 -30.01 15.90 4.95
N ARG A 18 -31.25 16.35 4.92
CA ARG A 18 -32.24 16.13 5.97
C ARG A 18 -32.64 14.65 6.09
N HIS A 19 -32.76 13.95 4.97
CA HIS A 19 -33.16 12.55 4.92
C HIS A 19 -31.98 11.63 4.71
N ALA A 20 -31.95 10.52 5.46
CA ALA A 20 -31.03 9.42 5.16
C ALA A 20 -31.43 8.77 3.84
N VAL A 21 -30.51 8.01 3.27
CA VAL A 21 -30.75 7.24 2.06
C VAL A 21 -30.73 5.75 2.42
N ARG A 22 -31.74 5.01 1.96
CA ARG A 22 -31.77 3.56 2.10
C ARG A 22 -30.80 2.93 1.13
N LEU A 23 -29.90 2.12 1.65
CA LEU A 23 -28.94 1.38 0.86
C LEU A 23 -29.61 0.20 0.14
N PRO A 24 -29.24 -0.09 -1.13
CA PRO A 24 -29.78 -1.20 -1.87
C PRO A 24 -29.38 -2.52 -1.21
N ALA A 25 -30.26 -3.54 -1.25
CA ALA A 25 -29.99 -4.86 -0.68
C ALA A 25 -28.76 -5.54 -1.31
N ASP A 26 -28.42 -5.25 -2.54
CA ASP A 26 -27.18 -5.63 -3.19
C ASP A 26 -26.34 -4.39 -3.46
N PRO A 27 -25.16 -4.20 -2.81
CA PRO A 27 -24.38 -5.18 -2.01
C PRO A 27 -24.57 -5.14 -0.48
N PHE A 28 -25.55 -4.42 0.05
CA PHE A 28 -25.72 -4.21 1.50
C PHE A 28 -26.77 -5.16 2.10
N ASP A 29 -26.46 -6.47 2.13
CA ASP A 29 -27.36 -7.50 2.66
C ASP A 29 -27.35 -7.65 4.20
N GLY A 30 -26.50 -6.91 4.87
CA GLY A 30 -26.32 -6.96 6.33
C GLY A 30 -25.65 -8.24 6.84
N ARG A 31 -25.22 -9.14 5.96
CA ARG A 31 -24.52 -10.37 6.33
C ARG A 31 -23.02 -10.22 6.17
N VAL A 32 -22.27 -10.63 7.20
CA VAL A 32 -20.82 -10.59 7.19
C VAL A 32 -20.24 -12.00 7.21
N HIS A 33 -19.55 -12.38 6.13
CA HIS A 33 -18.87 -13.68 6.00
C HIS A 33 -17.38 -13.51 6.25
N GLU A 34 -16.94 -13.62 7.50
CA GLU A 34 -15.54 -13.38 7.93
C GLU A 34 -14.54 -14.27 7.19
N ALA A 35 -14.85 -15.55 6.96
CA ALA A 35 -13.97 -16.46 6.25
C ALA A 35 -13.71 -15.98 4.81
N ALA A 36 -14.74 -15.52 4.08
CA ALA A 36 -14.60 -14.99 2.73
C ALA A 36 -13.77 -13.68 2.72
N LEU A 37 -14.02 -12.79 3.69
CA LEU A 37 -13.26 -11.56 3.89
C LEU A 37 -11.78 -11.87 4.14
N HIS A 38 -11.46 -12.75 5.08
CA HIS A 38 -10.09 -13.13 5.39
C HIS A 38 -9.37 -13.70 4.16
N HIS A 39 -10.01 -14.61 3.41
CA HIS A 39 -9.42 -15.13 2.18
C HIS A 39 -9.15 -14.04 1.13
N ALA A 40 -10.09 -13.12 0.94
CA ALA A 40 -9.94 -12.03 -0.02
C ALA A 40 -8.81 -11.07 0.37
N VAL A 41 -8.74 -10.65 1.64
CA VAL A 41 -7.69 -9.77 2.16
C VAL A 41 -6.32 -10.44 2.06
N ARG A 42 -6.21 -11.71 2.49
CA ARG A 42 -4.97 -12.48 2.41
C ARG A 42 -4.45 -12.60 0.97
N ALA A 43 -5.33 -12.91 0.02
CA ALA A 43 -4.95 -12.99 -1.38
C ALA A 43 -4.55 -11.63 -1.96
N TYR A 44 -5.28 -10.56 -1.62
CA TYR A 44 -4.92 -9.22 -2.05
C TYR A 44 -3.53 -8.82 -1.58
N MET A 45 -3.23 -9.03 -0.29
CA MET A 45 -1.90 -8.74 0.28
C MET A 45 -0.80 -9.63 -0.32
N ALA A 46 -1.09 -10.92 -0.56
CA ALA A 46 -0.14 -11.83 -1.18
C ALA A 46 0.17 -11.43 -2.63
N ASN A 47 -0.84 -11.02 -3.39
CA ASN A 47 -0.70 -10.62 -4.80
C ASN A 47 0.08 -9.32 -5.01
N GLN A 48 0.25 -8.50 -3.97
CA GLN A 48 1.10 -7.31 -4.00
C GLN A 48 2.60 -7.65 -3.86
N ARG A 49 2.93 -8.86 -3.40
CA ARG A 49 4.32 -9.27 -3.18
C ARG A 49 4.96 -9.70 -4.49
N GLN A 50 6.06 -9.06 -4.86
CA GLN A 50 6.79 -9.37 -6.09
C GLN A 50 7.67 -10.64 -5.97
N GLY A 51 8.14 -10.99 -4.79
CA GLY A 51 8.88 -12.22 -4.52
C GLY A 51 10.27 -12.32 -5.15
N THR A 52 10.95 -11.21 -5.33
CA THR A 52 12.25 -11.11 -6.02
C THR A 52 13.47 -11.41 -5.13
N ALA A 53 13.27 -11.64 -3.83
CA ALA A 53 14.37 -11.90 -2.92
C ALA A 53 15.13 -13.17 -3.33
N GLN A 54 16.46 -13.04 -3.53
CA GLN A 54 17.34 -14.13 -3.94
C GLN A 54 18.68 -14.04 -3.24
N THR A 55 19.21 -15.21 -2.85
CA THR A 55 20.60 -15.36 -2.43
C THR A 55 21.34 -16.27 -3.39
N LYS A 56 22.66 -16.06 -3.51
CA LYS A 56 23.50 -16.92 -4.34
C LYS A 56 23.72 -18.26 -3.65
N THR A 57 23.25 -19.33 -4.24
CA THR A 57 23.59 -20.70 -3.85
C THR A 57 25.03 -21.03 -4.27
N ARG A 58 25.56 -22.13 -3.77
CA ARG A 58 26.90 -22.61 -4.11
C ARG A 58 27.18 -22.65 -5.62
N GLY A 59 26.19 -22.98 -6.45
CA GLY A 59 26.32 -22.99 -7.90
C GLY A 59 26.44 -21.62 -8.55
N LEU A 60 25.78 -20.61 -7.95
CA LEU A 60 25.69 -19.24 -8.49
C LEU A 60 26.86 -18.33 -8.06
N VAL A 61 27.63 -18.74 -7.05
CA VAL A 61 28.82 -17.98 -6.62
C VAL A 61 29.93 -18.16 -7.65
N THR A 62 30.52 -17.06 -8.12
CA THR A 62 31.64 -17.07 -9.08
C THR A 62 32.92 -17.56 -8.42
N GLY A 63 33.72 -18.32 -9.14
CA GLY A 63 35.01 -18.84 -8.67
C GLY A 63 35.00 -20.28 -8.16
N GLY A 64 36.09 -20.78 -7.60
CA GLY A 64 36.17 -22.07 -6.90
C GLY A 64 35.94 -23.31 -7.78
N ASN A 65 36.33 -23.29 -9.04
CA ASN A 65 36.19 -24.43 -9.95
C ASN A 65 37.19 -25.54 -9.65
N GLN A 66 38.31 -25.20 -9.02
CA GLN A 66 39.37 -26.17 -8.68
C GLN A 66 39.21 -26.66 -7.24
N LYS A 67 39.54 -27.95 -7.00
CA LYS A 67 39.60 -28.52 -5.66
C LYS A 67 40.73 -27.87 -4.86
N PRO A 68 40.48 -27.36 -3.63
CA PRO A 68 41.49 -26.61 -2.86
C PRO A 68 42.76 -27.43 -2.54
N TRP A 69 42.62 -28.73 -2.29
CA TRP A 69 43.73 -29.64 -2.05
C TRP A 69 43.36 -31.11 -2.38
N ARG A 70 44.35 -31.95 -2.47
CA ARG A 70 44.18 -33.39 -2.74
C ARG A 70 43.36 -34.09 -1.65
N GLN A 71 42.70 -35.20 -2.00
CA GLN A 71 41.72 -35.90 -1.17
C GLN A 71 42.29 -36.46 0.15
N LYS A 72 43.57 -36.91 0.16
CA LYS A 72 44.26 -37.52 1.29
C LYS A 72 45.71 -36.98 1.38
N GLY A 73 46.35 -37.12 2.55
CA GLY A 73 47.76 -36.78 2.75
C GLY A 73 48.04 -35.29 3.04
N THR A 74 47.02 -34.48 3.44
CA THR A 74 47.21 -33.07 3.81
C THR A 74 46.97 -32.79 5.29
N GLY A 75 46.50 -33.77 6.07
CA GLY A 75 46.10 -33.58 7.48
C GLY A 75 44.87 -32.66 7.68
N ARG A 76 44.32 -32.10 6.59
CA ARG A 76 43.17 -31.17 6.62
C ARG A 76 41.86 -31.89 6.33
N ALA A 77 40.73 -31.31 6.79
CA ALA A 77 39.41 -31.78 6.44
C ALA A 77 39.23 -31.81 4.91
N ARG A 78 38.54 -32.82 4.39
CA ARG A 78 38.25 -32.95 2.94
C ARG A 78 37.36 -31.84 2.46
N GLN A 79 37.76 -31.14 1.38
CA GLN A 79 36.99 -30.06 0.78
C GLN A 79 36.88 -30.26 -0.73
N GLY A 80 35.67 -30.04 -1.28
CA GLY A 80 35.44 -30.15 -2.71
C GLY A 80 35.51 -28.80 -3.44
N SER A 81 35.14 -27.73 -2.75
CA SER A 81 35.12 -26.39 -3.35
C SER A 81 35.12 -25.30 -2.26
N ILE A 82 35.76 -24.18 -2.52
CA ILE A 82 35.75 -22.97 -1.67
C ILE A 82 34.42 -22.25 -1.69
N ARG A 83 33.52 -22.59 -2.64
CA ARG A 83 32.14 -22.04 -2.71
C ARG A 83 31.16 -22.73 -1.76
N SER A 84 31.61 -23.73 -0.98
CA SER A 84 30.77 -24.39 0.03
C SER A 84 30.22 -23.36 1.04
N PRO A 85 28.99 -23.53 1.57
CA PRO A 85 28.44 -22.67 2.62
C PRO A 85 29.29 -22.59 3.90
N LEU A 86 30.17 -23.54 4.11
CA LEU A 86 31.11 -23.58 5.25
C LEU A 86 32.26 -22.56 5.13
N TRP A 87 32.49 -22.03 3.94
CA TRP A 87 33.58 -21.11 3.68
C TRP A 87 33.11 -19.65 3.70
N PRO A 88 33.93 -18.74 4.22
CA PRO A 88 33.61 -17.31 4.09
C PRO A 88 33.58 -16.95 2.60
N GLY A 89 32.52 -16.21 2.19
CA GLY A 89 32.27 -15.92 0.78
C GLY A 89 31.67 -17.08 -0.04
N GLY A 90 31.36 -18.22 0.57
CA GLY A 90 30.63 -19.31 -0.07
C GLY A 90 29.15 -19.03 -0.29
N GLY A 91 28.45 -19.96 -0.94
CA GLY A 91 27.02 -19.84 -1.21
C GLY A 91 26.16 -20.03 0.05
N THR A 92 24.98 -19.47 0.05
CA THR A 92 23.98 -19.69 1.11
C THR A 92 23.27 -21.03 0.91
N ALA A 93 23.10 -21.83 1.99
CA ALA A 93 22.46 -23.15 1.89
C ALA A 93 20.94 -23.03 1.73
N PHE A 94 20.28 -22.33 2.65
CA PHE A 94 18.82 -22.20 2.72
C PHE A 94 18.39 -20.74 2.63
N GLY A 95 18.92 -20.01 1.64
CA GLY A 95 18.52 -18.63 1.41
C GLY A 95 17.20 -18.51 0.65
N PRO A 96 16.64 -17.32 0.59
CA PRO A 96 15.44 -17.07 -0.20
C PRO A 96 15.70 -17.31 -1.69
N HIS A 97 14.71 -17.89 -2.34
CA HIS A 97 14.68 -18.03 -3.79
C HIS A 97 13.48 -17.24 -4.34
N PRO A 98 13.58 -16.64 -5.53
CA PRO A 98 12.45 -16.00 -6.19
C PRO A 98 11.30 -16.98 -6.30
N ARG A 99 10.11 -16.53 -5.86
CA ARG A 99 8.90 -17.33 -5.94
C ARG A 99 7.69 -16.44 -6.17
N ASP A 100 6.68 -16.99 -6.79
CA ASP A 100 5.39 -16.33 -6.95
C ASP A 100 4.56 -16.52 -5.65
N TYR A 101 4.00 -15.42 -5.16
CA TYR A 101 3.09 -15.40 -4.02
C TYR A 101 1.63 -15.29 -4.45
N ARG A 102 1.35 -15.27 -5.75
CA ARG A 102 0.02 -15.05 -6.27
C ARG A 102 -0.96 -16.12 -5.78
N MET A 103 -2.10 -15.65 -5.25
CA MET A 103 -3.20 -16.47 -4.79
C MET A 103 -4.45 -16.16 -5.62
N GLY A 104 -5.01 -17.19 -6.28
CA GLY A 104 -6.28 -17.09 -7.00
C GLY A 104 -7.47 -17.31 -6.08
N ILE A 105 -8.52 -16.51 -6.24
CA ILE A 105 -9.80 -16.70 -5.55
C ILE A 105 -10.91 -16.79 -6.59
N PRO A 106 -11.86 -17.74 -6.44
CA PRO A 106 -13.05 -17.84 -7.27
C PRO A 106 -13.85 -16.53 -7.28
N LYS A 107 -14.41 -16.14 -8.44
CA LYS A 107 -15.17 -14.90 -8.60
C LYS A 107 -16.33 -14.81 -7.59
N LYS A 108 -17.07 -15.88 -7.36
CA LYS A 108 -18.19 -15.93 -6.39
C LYS A 108 -17.75 -15.57 -4.96
N VAL A 109 -16.58 -16.10 -4.51
CA VAL A 109 -16.04 -15.78 -3.17
C VAL A 109 -15.59 -14.34 -3.09
N ARG A 110 -15.01 -13.78 -4.17
CA ARG A 110 -14.63 -12.36 -4.23
C ARG A 110 -15.84 -11.44 -4.11
N HIS A 111 -16.94 -11.73 -4.83
CA HIS A 111 -18.18 -10.95 -4.74
C HIS A 111 -18.79 -11.07 -3.35
N LEU A 112 -18.84 -12.27 -2.77
CA LEU A 112 -19.32 -12.47 -1.41
C LEU A 112 -18.51 -11.67 -0.38
N ALA A 113 -17.19 -11.67 -0.51
CA ALA A 113 -16.30 -10.88 0.35
C ALA A 113 -16.54 -9.37 0.19
N LEU A 114 -16.76 -8.87 -1.04
CA LEU A 114 -17.04 -7.46 -1.27
C LEU A 114 -18.37 -7.04 -0.64
N ARG A 115 -19.44 -7.85 -0.82
CA ARG A 115 -20.75 -7.61 -0.18
C ARG A 115 -20.62 -7.59 1.34
N SER A 116 -19.89 -8.55 1.89
CA SER A 116 -19.64 -8.63 3.34
C SER A 116 -18.84 -7.42 3.85
N ALA A 117 -17.88 -6.88 3.09
CA ALA A 117 -17.13 -5.70 3.46
C ALA A 117 -18.02 -4.43 3.49
N PHE A 118 -18.86 -4.25 2.48
CA PHE A 118 -19.82 -3.16 2.45
C PHE A 118 -20.87 -3.28 3.57
N SER A 119 -21.40 -4.48 3.79
CA SER A 119 -22.35 -4.73 4.87
C SER A 119 -21.76 -4.46 6.25
N ALA A 120 -20.51 -4.84 6.49
CA ALA A 120 -19.80 -4.55 7.74
C ALA A 120 -19.68 -3.03 7.97
N ARG A 121 -19.25 -2.27 6.95
CA ARG A 121 -19.16 -0.79 7.05
C ARG A 121 -20.52 -0.12 7.22
N ALA A 122 -21.55 -0.63 6.58
CA ALA A 122 -22.91 -0.11 6.74
C ALA A 122 -23.46 -0.37 8.15
N LEU A 123 -23.23 -1.55 8.74
CA LEU A 123 -23.59 -1.85 10.13
C LEU A 123 -22.88 -0.93 11.14
N GLU A 124 -21.64 -0.57 10.88
CA GLU A 124 -20.85 0.40 11.66
C GLU A 124 -21.27 1.85 11.43
N ARG A 125 -22.25 2.11 10.54
CA ARG A 125 -22.66 3.46 10.11
C ARG A 125 -21.51 4.28 9.53
N ALA A 126 -20.55 3.61 8.93
CA ALA A 126 -19.36 4.19 8.33
C ALA A 126 -19.51 4.39 6.81
N VAL A 127 -20.72 4.29 6.27
CA VAL A 127 -21.04 4.56 4.85
C VAL A 127 -21.77 5.88 4.76
N CYS A 128 -21.29 6.75 3.86
CA CYS A 128 -21.90 8.02 3.52
C CYS A 128 -22.22 8.06 2.01
N VAL A 129 -23.32 8.65 1.64
CA VAL A 129 -23.70 8.87 0.23
C VAL A 129 -23.54 10.34 -0.10
N VAL A 130 -22.94 10.66 -1.25
CA VAL A 130 -22.68 12.02 -1.71
C VAL A 130 -23.25 12.18 -3.12
N GLU A 131 -23.77 13.37 -3.44
CA GLU A 131 -24.10 13.74 -4.80
C GLU A 131 -22.92 13.59 -5.75
N PRO A 132 -23.14 13.50 -7.07
CA PRO A 132 -22.06 13.37 -8.05
C PRO A 132 -21.02 14.48 -7.90
N LEU A 133 -19.76 14.09 -7.78
CA LEU A 133 -18.63 15.02 -7.66
C LEU A 133 -18.21 15.50 -9.04
N THR A 134 -18.79 16.59 -9.53
CA THR A 134 -18.43 17.19 -10.80
C THR A 134 -17.38 18.28 -10.61
N PHE A 135 -16.16 18.00 -11.05
CA PHE A 135 -15.05 18.95 -11.00
C PHE A 135 -14.64 19.34 -12.43
N GLU A 136 -14.78 20.61 -12.80
CA GLU A 136 -14.25 21.13 -14.07
C GLU A 136 -12.72 21.11 -14.10
N GLN A 137 -12.10 21.46 -12.98
CA GLN A 137 -10.65 21.49 -12.80
C GLN A 137 -10.24 20.74 -11.52
N PRO A 138 -9.11 20.01 -11.52
CA PRO A 138 -8.61 19.34 -10.34
C PRO A 138 -8.13 20.37 -9.30
N LYS A 139 -8.76 20.39 -8.11
CA LYS A 139 -8.41 21.27 -6.99
C LYS A 139 -8.52 20.53 -5.66
N THR A 140 -7.40 20.37 -4.96
CA THR A 140 -7.33 19.71 -3.64
C THR A 140 -8.19 20.41 -2.59
N LYS A 141 -8.25 21.75 -2.63
CA LYS A 141 -9.04 22.57 -1.69
C LYS A 141 -10.52 22.19 -1.66
N ARG A 142 -11.10 21.79 -2.81
CA ARG A 142 -12.52 21.38 -2.87
C ARG A 142 -12.76 20.08 -2.07
N ILE A 143 -11.90 19.09 -2.24
CA ILE A 143 -12.01 17.81 -1.50
C ILE A 143 -11.74 18.03 -0.02
N MET A 144 -10.74 18.83 0.36
CA MET A 144 -10.51 19.16 1.77
C MET A 144 -11.73 19.85 2.40
N ALA A 145 -12.31 20.85 1.72
CA ALA A 145 -13.50 21.52 2.22
C ALA A 145 -14.71 20.57 2.36
N LEU A 146 -14.86 19.62 1.43
CA LEU A 146 -15.88 18.57 1.52
C LEU A 146 -15.65 17.68 2.74
N LEU A 147 -14.43 17.18 2.95
CA LEU A 147 -14.10 16.34 4.08
C LEU A 147 -14.22 17.06 5.43
N ASP A 148 -13.84 18.34 5.48
CA ASP A 148 -13.97 19.17 6.68
C ASP A 148 -15.44 19.38 7.06
N ARG A 149 -16.31 19.67 6.07
CA ARG A 149 -17.76 19.81 6.28
C ARG A 149 -18.43 18.51 6.71
N MET A 150 -17.95 17.37 6.22
CA MET A 150 -18.41 16.03 6.63
C MET A 150 -17.81 15.56 7.96
N GLU A 151 -16.95 16.36 8.61
CA GLU A 151 -16.24 16.01 9.86
C GLU A 151 -15.39 14.72 9.74
N LEU A 152 -14.80 14.52 8.56
CA LEU A 152 -13.95 13.35 8.27
C LEU A 152 -12.45 13.65 8.35
N GLY A 153 -12.05 14.82 8.82
CA GLY A 153 -10.64 15.19 9.00
C GLY A 153 -9.90 14.19 9.89
N GLY A 154 -8.74 13.70 9.43
CA GLY A 154 -7.91 12.73 10.15
C GLY A 154 -8.39 11.28 10.12
N LYS A 155 -9.47 10.96 9.41
CA LYS A 155 -9.92 9.59 9.17
C LYS A 155 -9.46 9.10 7.80
N ARG A 156 -9.28 7.80 7.66
CA ARG A 156 -9.04 7.18 6.35
C ARG A 156 -10.34 7.10 5.58
N VAL A 157 -10.43 7.84 4.47
CA VAL A 157 -11.63 7.94 3.66
C VAL A 157 -11.42 7.29 2.31
N LEU A 158 -12.34 6.43 1.91
CA LEU A 158 -12.42 5.85 0.58
C LEU A 158 -13.59 6.48 -0.17
N ILE A 159 -13.32 7.22 -1.23
CA ILE A 159 -14.33 7.81 -2.11
C ILE A 159 -14.53 6.90 -3.31
N LEU A 160 -15.76 6.44 -3.51
CA LEU A 160 -16.15 5.57 -4.62
C LEU A 160 -17.00 6.38 -5.61
N THR A 161 -16.45 6.61 -6.81
CA THR A 161 -17.10 7.36 -7.89
C THR A 161 -17.90 6.43 -8.80
N HIS A 162 -18.97 6.94 -9.40
CA HIS A 162 -19.80 6.18 -10.34
C HIS A 162 -19.02 5.79 -11.61
N GLY A 163 -18.21 6.69 -12.12
CA GLY A 163 -17.45 6.51 -13.35
C GLY A 163 -16.00 6.93 -13.22
N ASP A 164 -15.37 7.15 -14.37
CA ASP A 164 -13.97 7.58 -14.43
C ASP A 164 -13.86 9.10 -14.22
N ASN A 165 -13.77 9.50 -12.95
CA ASN A 165 -13.63 10.91 -12.58
C ASN A 165 -12.14 11.24 -12.32
N ARG A 166 -11.41 11.50 -13.42
CA ARG A 166 -9.99 11.85 -13.37
C ARG A 166 -9.71 13.09 -12.51
N ASN A 167 -10.60 14.09 -12.56
CA ASN A 167 -10.41 15.32 -11.81
C ASN A 167 -10.58 15.10 -10.31
N ALA A 168 -11.48 14.24 -9.87
CA ALA A 168 -11.62 13.84 -8.47
C ALA A 168 -10.38 13.07 -7.98
N ILE A 169 -9.88 12.13 -8.78
CA ILE A 169 -8.66 11.35 -8.46
C ILE A 169 -7.45 12.28 -8.30
N LEU A 170 -7.23 13.20 -9.24
CA LEU A 170 -6.11 14.15 -9.18
C LEU A 170 -6.24 15.13 -8.00
N SER A 171 -7.47 15.51 -7.64
CA SER A 171 -7.75 16.40 -6.52
C SER A 171 -7.49 15.74 -5.16
N ALA A 172 -7.76 14.44 -5.05
CA ALA A 172 -7.60 13.69 -3.79
C ALA A 172 -6.19 13.12 -3.59
N ARG A 173 -5.48 12.79 -4.67
CA ARG A 173 -4.21 12.05 -4.63
C ARG A 173 -3.15 12.63 -3.69
N ASN A 174 -3.13 13.94 -3.49
CA ASN A 174 -2.15 14.61 -2.63
C ASN A 174 -2.58 14.66 -1.15
N ILE A 175 -3.82 14.27 -0.83
CA ILE A 175 -4.31 14.28 0.55
C ILE A 175 -3.96 12.94 1.19
N PRO A 176 -3.23 12.92 2.32
CA PRO A 176 -2.98 11.67 3.05
C PRO A 176 -4.30 11.05 3.52
N ASP A 177 -4.33 9.74 3.63
CA ASP A 177 -5.46 8.95 4.11
C ASP A 177 -6.76 9.05 3.29
N VAL A 178 -6.71 9.66 2.09
CA VAL A 178 -7.83 9.72 1.16
C VAL A 178 -7.50 8.92 -0.10
N ALA A 179 -8.36 7.96 -0.43
CA ALA A 179 -8.26 7.18 -1.66
C ALA A 179 -9.53 7.36 -2.49
N VAL A 180 -9.38 7.54 -3.80
CA VAL A 180 -10.51 7.62 -4.74
C VAL A 180 -10.40 6.45 -5.71
N GLN A 181 -11.49 5.71 -5.88
CA GLN A 181 -11.60 4.58 -6.79
C GLN A 181 -12.96 4.59 -7.46
N ARG A 182 -13.07 3.92 -8.62
CA ARG A 182 -14.38 3.64 -9.21
C ARG A 182 -15.10 2.60 -8.36
N TYR A 183 -16.39 2.72 -8.22
CA TYR A 183 -17.22 1.77 -7.48
C TYR A 183 -17.05 0.33 -8.01
N GLN A 184 -16.96 0.16 -9.33
CA GLN A 184 -16.76 -1.14 -9.97
C GLN A 184 -15.40 -1.78 -9.65
N ASP A 185 -14.37 -0.97 -9.38
CA ASP A 185 -13.01 -1.44 -9.06
C ASP A 185 -12.79 -1.59 -7.56
N ALA A 186 -13.83 -1.37 -6.75
CA ALA A 186 -13.75 -1.51 -5.30
C ALA A 186 -13.33 -2.91 -4.90
N ASN A 187 -12.40 -3.01 -3.95
CA ASN A 187 -11.96 -4.29 -3.42
C ASN A 187 -12.20 -4.37 -1.90
N PRO A 188 -12.42 -5.58 -1.36
CA PRO A 188 -12.71 -5.77 0.07
C PRO A 188 -11.64 -5.17 0.99
N TYR A 189 -10.37 -5.21 0.57
CA TYR A 189 -9.27 -4.67 1.37
C TYR A 189 -9.35 -3.15 1.50
N ALA A 190 -9.61 -2.43 0.42
CA ALA A 190 -9.73 -0.96 0.44
C ALA A 190 -10.92 -0.52 1.30
N VAL A 191 -12.06 -1.20 1.16
CA VAL A 191 -13.28 -0.94 1.95
C VAL A 191 -13.03 -1.16 3.44
N LEU A 192 -12.40 -2.27 3.83
CA LEU A 192 -12.09 -2.58 5.23
C LEU A 192 -10.95 -1.70 5.80
N ARG A 193 -10.05 -1.21 4.98
CA ARG A 193 -8.98 -0.31 5.43
C ARG A 193 -9.49 1.09 5.73
N ALA A 194 -10.51 1.55 5.00
CA ALA A 194 -11.09 2.88 5.18
C ALA A 194 -11.92 2.93 6.46
N ASP A 195 -11.80 4.01 7.25
CA ASP A 195 -12.63 4.24 8.42
C ASP A 195 -14.03 4.70 8.00
N VAL A 196 -14.13 5.43 6.88
CA VAL A 196 -15.40 5.86 6.28
C VAL A 196 -15.35 5.64 4.77
N VAL A 197 -16.45 5.12 4.22
CA VAL A 197 -16.63 4.92 2.79
C VAL A 197 -17.66 5.94 2.29
N VAL A 198 -17.25 6.77 1.36
CA VAL A 198 -18.09 7.78 0.70
C VAL A 198 -18.42 7.29 -0.70
N ILE A 199 -19.71 7.14 -1.01
CA ILE A 199 -20.16 6.58 -2.30
C ILE A 199 -20.97 7.65 -3.03
N GLU A 200 -20.69 7.86 -4.31
CA GLU A 200 -21.53 8.73 -5.15
C GLU A 200 -22.90 8.08 -5.37
N GLU A 201 -23.95 8.88 -5.23
CA GLU A 201 -25.35 8.47 -5.39
C GLU A 201 -25.62 7.66 -6.68
N PRO A 202 -25.19 8.09 -7.88
CA PRO A 202 -25.43 7.35 -9.11
C PRO A 202 -24.68 5.99 -9.16
N ALA A 203 -23.69 5.74 -8.32
CA ALA A 203 -23.00 4.46 -8.27
C ALA A 203 -23.85 3.35 -7.63
N LEU A 204 -24.81 3.71 -6.80
CA LEU A 204 -25.72 2.78 -6.11
C LEU A 204 -27.03 2.55 -6.89
N GLY A 205 -27.24 3.26 -7.99
CA GLY A 205 -28.51 3.21 -8.75
C GLY A 205 -29.61 4.03 -8.10
N PRO A 206 -30.90 3.78 -8.44
CA PRO A 206 -32.02 4.52 -7.87
C PRO A 206 -32.12 4.25 -6.36
N LEU A 207 -31.98 5.30 -5.58
CA LEU A 207 -32.06 5.26 -4.13
C LEU A 207 -33.42 5.71 -3.65
N MET A 208 -33.93 5.08 -2.59
CA MET A 208 -35.14 5.50 -1.90
C MET A 208 -34.76 6.39 -0.70
N GLU A 209 -35.56 7.41 -0.44
CA GLU A 209 -35.41 8.21 0.77
C GLU A 209 -35.62 7.34 2.01
N GLY A 210 -34.73 7.49 2.97
CA GLY A 210 -34.77 6.80 4.27
C GLY A 210 -35.49 7.63 5.34
N ALA A 211 -35.20 7.34 6.59
CA ALA A 211 -35.74 8.06 7.72
C ALA A 211 -35.26 9.53 7.75
N ASP A 212 -36.13 10.41 8.23
CA ASP A 212 -35.76 11.81 8.50
C ASP A 212 -34.74 11.85 9.65
N LEU A 213 -33.55 12.32 9.38
CA LEU A 213 -32.46 12.40 10.35
C LEU A 213 -32.59 13.64 11.27
N GLY A 214 -33.60 14.47 11.04
CA GLY A 214 -33.77 15.74 11.73
C GLY A 214 -32.62 16.73 11.43
N GLU A 215 -32.76 17.92 11.96
CA GLU A 215 -31.70 18.93 11.90
C GLU A 215 -30.48 18.43 12.68
N ALA A 216 -29.29 18.47 12.05
CA ALA A 216 -28.05 18.07 12.71
C ALA A 216 -27.94 18.84 14.04
N PRO A 217 -27.68 18.19 15.20
CA PRO A 217 -27.56 18.90 16.46
C PRO A 217 -26.51 20.00 16.31
N ALA A 218 -26.93 21.23 16.56
CA ALA A 218 -26.05 22.39 16.47
C ALA A 218 -24.79 22.08 17.29
N ARG A 219 -23.64 22.12 16.61
CA ARG A 219 -22.33 21.84 17.20
C ARG A 219 -22.18 22.73 18.42
N ARG A 220 -22.26 22.17 19.62
CA ARG A 220 -21.73 22.84 20.80
C ARG A 220 -20.23 22.97 20.57
N VAL A 221 -19.82 24.12 20.08
CA VAL A 221 -18.42 24.52 20.09
C VAL A 221 -18.00 24.39 21.56
N ARG A 222 -17.23 23.36 21.89
CA ARG A 222 -16.52 23.32 23.18
C ARG A 222 -15.59 24.51 23.13
N GLU A 223 -15.99 25.58 23.76
CA GLU A 223 -15.08 26.65 24.06
C GLU A 223 -13.85 26.04 24.76
N PRO A 224 -12.63 26.40 24.33
CA PRO A 224 -11.45 25.91 24.99
C PRO A 224 -11.62 26.28 26.47
N LYS A 225 -11.68 25.26 27.34
CA LYS A 225 -11.70 25.42 28.78
C LYS A 225 -10.54 26.34 29.10
N ALA A 226 -10.86 27.58 29.50
CA ALA A 226 -9.85 28.54 29.97
C ALA A 226 -9.02 27.81 31.01
N ALA A 227 -7.71 27.79 30.80
CA ALA A 227 -6.78 27.22 31.79
C ALA A 227 -7.02 27.94 33.10
N GLU A 228 -7.54 27.24 34.11
CA GLU A 228 -7.63 27.73 35.44
C GLU A 228 -6.20 28.11 35.87
N PRO A 229 -5.97 29.32 36.41
CA PRO A 229 -4.66 29.67 36.91
C PRO A 229 -4.32 28.73 38.06
N VAL A 230 -3.23 27.97 37.88
CA VAL A 230 -2.64 27.19 39.00
C VAL A 230 -2.25 28.18 40.08
N ALA A 231 -2.99 28.18 41.18
CA ALA A 231 -2.64 28.90 42.40
C ALA A 231 -1.30 28.35 42.89
N VAL A 232 -0.28 29.19 42.82
CA VAL A 232 1.00 28.96 43.46
C VAL A 232 0.78 29.32 44.91
N GLU A 233 0.46 28.37 45.78
CA GLU A 233 0.61 28.50 47.20
C GLU A 233 2.09 28.28 47.54
N GLY A 234 2.63 29.33 48.13
CA GLY A 234 3.99 29.43 48.56
C GLY A 234 4.23 28.80 49.92
N GLU A 235 5.51 28.90 50.32
CA GLU A 235 6.08 28.74 51.69
C GLU A 235 6.32 27.26 52.07
N ALA A 236 7.42 26.89 52.65
CA ALA A 236 8.48 27.56 53.39
C ALA A 236 9.72 26.67 53.51
N GLU A 237 10.85 27.35 53.63
CA GLU A 237 12.03 27.06 54.47
C GLU A 237 12.50 25.62 54.75
N ALA A 238 13.74 25.37 54.44
CA ALA A 238 14.82 25.17 55.38
C ALA A 238 16.01 24.38 54.85
N GLY A 239 17.15 24.97 54.83
CA GLY A 239 18.41 24.42 55.31
C GLY A 239 19.34 23.72 54.35
N PRO A 240 20.62 24.07 54.37
CA PRO A 240 21.62 23.63 53.39
C PRO A 240 22.39 22.41 53.88
N LYS A 241 22.55 21.39 53.02
CA LYS A 241 23.54 20.31 53.24
C LYS A 241 24.40 19.99 51.97
N LYS A 242 25.61 20.54 52.12
CA LYS A 242 26.93 19.95 51.84
C LYS A 242 27.17 19.22 50.49
N LYS A 243 28.07 19.86 49.75
CA LYS A 243 28.99 19.46 48.72
C LYS A 243 29.54 18.02 48.89
N LYS A 244 29.54 17.22 47.84
CA LYS A 244 30.63 16.29 47.54
C LYS A 244 31.03 16.41 46.08
N LYS A 245 32.23 16.94 45.88
CA LYS A 245 33.05 16.88 44.64
C LYS A 245 33.38 15.41 44.33
N LYS A 246 33.26 14.99 43.08
CA LYS A 246 34.17 14.03 42.48
C LYS A 246 34.32 14.38 41.01
N THR A 247 35.40 15.00 40.73
CA THR A 247 36.51 14.75 39.80
C THR A 247 36.16 14.35 38.35
N ALA A 248 36.46 15.32 37.52
CA ALA A 248 36.61 15.22 36.08
C ALA A 248 37.72 14.24 35.70
N LYS A 249 37.46 13.47 34.64
CA LYS A 249 38.53 12.84 33.85
C LYS A 249 38.26 13.14 32.39
N GLN A 250 39.11 13.99 31.87
CA GLN A 250 39.20 14.37 30.47
C GLN A 250 39.55 13.16 29.60
N ALA A 251 38.87 13.00 28.50
CA ALA A 251 39.41 12.26 27.35
C ALA A 251 39.19 13.13 26.10
N LYS A 252 40.31 13.57 25.55
CA LYS A 252 40.49 14.30 24.31
C LYS A 252 39.90 13.49 23.14
N ALA A 253 39.00 14.08 22.37
CA ALA A 253 38.63 13.61 21.05
C ALA A 253 39.47 14.32 20.01
N ALA A 254 40.17 13.54 19.22
CA ALA A 254 40.90 13.97 18.03
C ALA A 254 39.97 14.04 16.83
N ALA A 255 39.96 15.17 16.14
CA ALA A 255 39.25 15.38 14.89
C ALA A 255 40.01 14.73 13.72
N PRO A 256 39.35 14.12 12.73
CA PRO A 256 40.00 13.72 11.50
C PRO A 256 40.02 14.86 10.47
N LYS A 257 41.18 15.05 9.89
CA LYS A 257 41.51 15.99 8.81
C LYS A 257 40.76 15.62 7.52
N LYS A 258 40.22 16.63 6.86
CA LYS A 258 39.81 16.66 5.44
C LYS A 258 40.97 16.22 4.54
N ALA A 259 40.73 15.27 3.66
CA ALA A 259 41.57 14.99 2.51
C ALA A 259 40.73 15.32 1.25
N GLU A 260 41.30 16.24 0.43
CA GLU A 260 40.80 16.59 -0.89
C GLU A 260 41.08 15.47 -1.91
N PRO A 261 40.21 15.23 -2.90
CA PRO A 261 40.49 14.25 -3.95
C PRO A 261 41.24 14.91 -5.11
N LYS A 262 42.45 14.38 -5.40
CA LYS A 262 43.22 14.63 -6.63
C LYS A 262 42.45 14.09 -7.85
N LYS A 263 42.26 14.98 -8.84
CA LYS A 263 41.87 14.64 -10.22
C LYS A 263 42.88 13.69 -10.85
N ALA A 264 42.45 12.52 -11.29
CA ALA A 264 43.17 11.70 -12.24
C ALA A 264 42.30 11.51 -13.50
N ALA A 265 42.83 12.02 -14.61
CA ALA A 265 42.27 11.85 -15.94
C ALA A 265 42.42 10.39 -16.40
N ALA A 266 41.33 9.71 -16.71
CA ALA A 266 41.33 8.41 -17.34
C ALA A 266 40.85 8.50 -18.78
N LYS A 267 41.69 8.12 -19.70
CA LYS A 267 41.50 7.97 -21.14
C LYS A 267 40.42 6.96 -21.46
N LYS A 268 39.52 7.30 -22.37
CA LYS A 268 38.54 6.40 -22.99
C LYS A 268 39.24 5.40 -23.90
N PRO A 269 38.95 4.08 -23.86
CA PRO A 269 39.31 3.18 -24.96
C PRO A 269 38.23 3.20 -26.04
N ALA A 270 38.67 3.29 -27.29
CA ALA A 270 37.86 3.28 -28.49
C ALA A 270 37.25 1.87 -28.74
N VAL A 271 35.95 1.82 -28.90
CA VAL A 271 35.23 0.61 -29.33
C VAL A 271 35.27 0.50 -30.83
N LYS A 272 36.00 -0.50 -31.34
CA LYS A 272 36.01 -0.92 -32.76
C LYS A 272 34.70 -1.65 -33.08
N LYS A 273 33.96 -1.13 -34.06
CA LYS A 273 32.81 -1.80 -34.66
C LYS A 273 33.29 -2.98 -35.55
N PRO A 274 32.71 -4.16 -35.52
CA PRO A 274 32.95 -5.20 -36.54
C PRO A 274 32.16 -4.90 -37.80
N ALA A 275 32.81 -5.08 -38.96
CA ALA A 275 32.32 -4.88 -40.30
C ALA A 275 31.29 -5.99 -40.69
N VAL A 276 30.20 -5.55 -41.27
CA VAL A 276 29.19 -6.39 -41.91
C VAL A 276 29.73 -6.84 -43.29
N LYS A 277 29.93 -8.14 -43.47
CA LYS A 277 30.14 -8.74 -44.77
C LYS A 277 28.81 -9.14 -45.40
N SER A 278 28.48 -8.47 -46.48
CA SER A 278 27.40 -8.85 -47.42
C SER A 278 27.79 -10.11 -48.17
N GLY A 279 26.94 -11.13 -48.09
CA GLY A 279 27.02 -12.35 -48.92
C GLY A 279 25.69 -12.50 -49.67
N LYS A 280 25.74 -12.29 -50.98
CA LYS A 280 24.72 -12.61 -51.98
C LYS A 280 24.70 -14.13 -52.27
N GLY A 281 23.54 -14.64 -52.63
CA GLY A 281 23.39 -15.89 -53.43
C GLY A 281 22.34 -16.80 -52.80
N ALA A 282 21.20 -16.84 -53.39
CA ALA A 282 20.66 -17.62 -54.48
C ALA A 282 19.73 -18.76 -54.03
N ALA A 283 18.52 -18.68 -54.61
CA ALA A 283 17.69 -19.74 -55.23
C ALA A 283 16.90 -20.69 -54.30
N ALA A 284 15.61 -20.51 -54.35
CA ALA A 284 14.57 -21.40 -54.81
C ALA A 284 14.64 -22.88 -54.41
N GLU A 285 13.62 -23.34 -53.66
CA GLU A 285 12.88 -24.53 -54.11
C GLU A 285 11.53 -24.65 -53.45
N GLN A 286 10.52 -24.85 -54.28
CA GLN A 286 9.11 -25.12 -53.96
C GLN A 286 8.97 -26.58 -53.52
N ALA A 287 8.17 -26.87 -52.52
CA ALA A 287 7.45 -28.15 -52.45
C ALA A 287 6.24 -28.07 -51.51
N LYS A 288 5.06 -27.93 -52.07
CA LYS A 288 3.88 -28.82 -52.03
C LYS A 288 3.38 -29.25 -50.66
N LYS A 289 2.16 -28.74 -50.37
CA LYS A 289 1.16 -29.35 -49.46
C LYS A 289 0.76 -30.76 -49.94
N PRO A 290 0.28 -31.59 -49.05
CA PRO A 290 -0.95 -32.31 -49.35
C PRO A 290 -2.06 -32.09 -48.33
N SER A 291 -3.22 -31.83 -48.88
CA SER A 291 -4.55 -31.96 -48.32
C SER A 291 -4.87 -33.40 -47.92
N ARG A 292 -5.54 -33.62 -46.79
CA ARG A 292 -6.34 -34.84 -46.64
C ARG A 292 -7.68 -34.55 -46.01
N LYS A 293 -8.69 -34.96 -46.73
CA LYS A 293 -10.12 -35.01 -46.49
C LYS A 293 -10.49 -35.95 -45.33
N LYS A 294 -11.56 -35.55 -44.70
CA LYS A 294 -12.77 -36.31 -44.30
C LYS A 294 -12.65 -37.83 -44.05
N GLU A 295 -12.97 -38.23 -42.91
CA GLU A 295 -14.21 -38.95 -42.55
C GLU A 295 -14.54 -38.69 -41.09
#